data_8ef06043e9e7596b786eacc856eede88
#
_entry.id   8ef06043e9e7596b786eacc856eede88
#
_cell.length_a   1.000
_cell.length_b   1.000
_cell.length_c   1.000
_cell.angle_alpha   90.00
_cell.angle_beta   90.00
_cell.angle_gamma   90.00
#
_symmetry.space_group_name_H-M   'P 1'
#
loop_
_entity.id
_entity.type
_entity.pdbx_description
1 polymer ?
#
loop_
_entity_poly.entity_id
_entity_poly.type
_entity_poly.pdbx_seq_one_letter_code
_entity_poly.pdbx_strand_id
1 'polypeptide(L)'
;MKLLPSQTDEVSLAAFGEEARALLIRHDYSGLANQFGYALAYERAPSAAIEADFLSAAASPHKVASAAHQPIAVKYFAPNDTGLFALVECTVAVGEGAAVLLELIVTGKGEGKHITVEDISGVAA
;
A
#
# COMPACT_ATOMS: atom_id res chain seq x y z
N MET A 1 -2.94 11.07 0.94
CA MET A 1 -4.39 11.46 0.98
C MET A 1 -4.80 11.69 2.41
N LYS A 2 -5.43 12.82 2.66
CA LYS A 2 -5.92 13.17 4.00
C LYS A 2 -7.19 12.36 4.31
N LEU A 3 -7.26 11.80 5.51
CA LEU A 3 -8.41 11.02 5.97
C LEU A 3 -9.36 11.86 6.82
N LEU A 4 -10.66 11.59 6.67
CA LEU A 4 -11.66 12.08 7.61
C LEU A 4 -11.61 11.23 8.88
N PRO A 5 -12.00 11.77 10.05
CA PRO A 5 -12.03 10.97 11.28
C PRO A 5 -12.85 9.68 11.17
N SER A 6 -13.90 9.69 10.34
CA SER A 6 -14.75 8.52 10.11
C SER A 6 -14.12 7.46 9.19
N GLN A 7 -12.94 7.71 8.66
CA GLN A 7 -12.26 6.82 7.70
C GLN A 7 -11.07 6.08 8.30
N THR A 8 -10.97 6.01 9.61
CA THR A 8 -9.83 5.37 10.29
C THR A 8 -10.16 4.00 10.88
N ASP A 9 -11.39 3.52 10.69
CA ASP A 9 -11.78 2.17 11.11
C ASP A 9 -11.25 1.12 10.14
N GLU A 10 -11.28 -0.12 10.57
CA GLU A 10 -10.72 -1.24 9.79
C GLU A 10 -11.38 -1.38 8.41
N VAL A 11 -12.70 -1.25 8.36
CA VAL A 11 -13.45 -1.39 7.09
C VAL A 11 -13.06 -0.31 6.11
N SER A 12 -12.96 0.95 6.56
CA SER A 12 -12.56 2.06 5.70
C SER A 12 -11.13 1.92 5.22
N LEU A 13 -10.20 1.56 6.10
CA LEU A 13 -8.79 1.39 5.72
C LEU A 13 -8.61 0.22 4.77
N ALA A 14 -9.32 -0.88 4.98
CA ALA A 14 -9.29 -2.02 4.06
C ALA A 14 -9.82 -1.62 2.68
N ALA A 15 -10.86 -0.78 2.62
CA ALA A 15 -11.41 -0.28 1.35
C ALA A 15 -10.38 0.56 0.59
N PHE A 16 -9.61 1.40 1.28
CA PHE A 16 -8.51 2.13 0.65
C PHE A 16 -7.43 1.18 0.12
N GLY A 17 -7.13 0.12 0.86
CA GLY A 17 -6.21 -0.92 0.40
C GLY A 17 -6.70 -1.61 -0.87
N GLU A 18 -7.99 -1.95 -0.94
CA GLU A 18 -8.59 -2.53 -2.15
C GLU A 18 -8.48 -1.58 -3.34
N GLU A 19 -8.73 -0.30 -3.11
CA GLU A 19 -8.65 0.71 -4.16
C GLU A 19 -7.22 0.87 -4.67
N ALA A 20 -6.24 0.94 -3.76
CA ALA A 20 -4.83 1.03 -4.13
C ALA A 20 -4.38 -0.21 -4.90
N ARG A 21 -4.77 -1.39 -4.42
CA ARG A 21 -4.45 -2.67 -5.08
C ARG A 21 -5.02 -2.72 -6.50
N ALA A 22 -6.26 -2.28 -6.67
CA ALA A 22 -6.91 -2.26 -7.99
C ALA A 22 -6.18 -1.33 -8.97
N LEU A 23 -5.75 -0.16 -8.50
CA LEU A 23 -4.97 0.76 -9.32
C LEU A 23 -3.64 0.13 -9.74
N LEU A 24 -2.95 -0.54 -8.85
CA LEU A 24 -1.67 -1.18 -9.16
C LEU A 24 -1.85 -2.35 -10.15
N ILE A 25 -2.90 -3.15 -9.97
CA ILE A 25 -3.21 -4.27 -10.88
C ILE A 25 -3.47 -3.76 -12.30
N ARG A 26 -4.13 -2.61 -12.44
CA ARG A 26 -4.40 -1.98 -13.74
C ARG A 26 -3.21 -1.22 -14.30
N HIS A 27 -2.09 -1.22 -13.59
CA HIS A 27 -0.90 -0.43 -13.94
C HIS A 27 -1.18 1.07 -14.03
N ASP A 28 -2.13 1.54 -13.22
CA ASP A 28 -2.45 2.98 -13.14
C ASP A 28 -1.57 3.65 -12.09
N TYR A 29 -0.29 3.77 -12.43
CA TYR A 29 0.72 4.31 -11.50
C TYR A 29 0.48 5.77 -11.20
N SER A 30 0.02 6.53 -12.21
CA SER A 30 -0.33 7.95 -12.02
C SER A 30 -1.52 8.11 -11.08
N GLY A 31 -2.55 7.27 -11.23
CA GLY A 31 -3.70 7.29 -10.34
C GLY A 31 -3.33 6.97 -8.90
N LEU A 32 -2.49 5.96 -8.72
CA LEU A 32 -2.02 5.57 -7.38
C LEU A 32 -1.20 6.70 -6.74
N ALA A 33 -0.27 7.29 -7.49
CA ALA A 33 0.56 8.40 -7.02
C ALA A 33 -0.27 9.64 -6.70
N ASN A 34 -1.23 9.99 -7.56
CA ASN A 34 -2.05 11.18 -7.38
C ASN A 34 -3.00 11.04 -6.19
N GLN A 35 -3.50 9.85 -5.94
CA GLN A 35 -4.45 9.61 -4.87
C GLN A 35 -3.77 9.44 -3.51
N PHE A 36 -2.68 8.69 -3.45
CA PHE A 36 -2.04 8.32 -2.18
C PHE A 36 -0.65 8.94 -1.99
N GLY A 37 0.09 9.23 -3.06
CA GLY A 37 1.50 9.59 -2.97
C GLY A 37 2.35 8.34 -2.76
N TYR A 38 3.67 8.52 -2.64
CA TYR A 38 4.59 7.41 -2.44
C TYR A 38 5.76 7.84 -1.54
N ALA A 39 5.86 7.23 -0.37
CA ALA A 39 6.87 7.59 0.63
C ALA A 39 8.30 7.35 0.16
N LEU A 40 8.53 6.29 -0.61
CA LEU A 40 9.86 5.91 -1.11
C LEU A 40 10.20 6.54 -2.47
N ALA A 41 9.42 7.51 -2.92
CA ALA A 41 9.73 8.19 -4.18
C ALA A 41 11.06 8.96 -4.10
N TYR A 42 11.32 9.58 -2.97
CA TYR A 42 12.47 10.46 -2.75
C TYR A 42 12.50 11.58 -3.79
N GLU A 43 13.55 11.70 -4.61
CA GLU A 43 13.65 12.73 -5.61
C GLU A 43 13.06 12.33 -6.97
N ARG A 44 12.48 11.13 -7.07
CA ARG A 44 11.84 10.64 -8.30
C ARG A 44 10.40 11.17 -8.38
N ALA A 45 9.87 11.26 -9.59
CA ALA A 45 8.43 11.49 -9.77
C ALA A 45 7.68 10.31 -9.16
N PRO A 46 6.65 10.52 -8.31
CA PRO A 46 5.99 9.43 -7.60
C PRO A 46 5.46 8.32 -8.51
N SER A 47 4.81 8.66 -9.63
CA SER A 47 4.28 7.63 -10.54
C SER A 47 5.38 6.79 -11.18
N ALA A 48 6.50 7.42 -11.56
CA ALA A 48 7.64 6.71 -12.13
C ALA A 48 8.32 5.83 -11.08
N ALA A 49 8.40 6.29 -9.84
CA ALA A 49 8.98 5.52 -8.73
C ALA A 49 8.13 4.30 -8.42
N ILE A 50 6.79 4.44 -8.38
CA ILE A 50 5.87 3.33 -8.16
C ILE A 50 6.04 2.28 -9.27
N GLU A 51 6.06 2.71 -10.54
CA GLU A 51 6.25 1.80 -11.66
C GLU A 51 7.57 1.05 -11.55
N ALA A 52 8.67 1.76 -11.32
CA ALA A 52 10.00 1.15 -11.22
C ALA A 52 10.07 0.14 -10.08
N ASP A 53 9.56 0.50 -8.90
CA ASP A 53 9.62 -0.35 -7.73
C ASP A 53 8.68 -1.57 -7.86
N PHE A 54 7.51 -1.38 -8.49
CA PHE A 54 6.61 -2.50 -8.77
C PHE A 54 7.23 -3.48 -9.77
N LEU A 55 7.79 -2.99 -10.87
CA LEU A 55 8.43 -3.85 -11.86
C LEU A 55 9.63 -4.59 -11.28
N SER A 56 10.42 -3.93 -10.44
CA SER A 56 11.53 -4.56 -9.74
C SER A 56 11.06 -5.67 -8.79
N ALA A 57 10.02 -5.41 -8.02
CA ALA A 57 9.44 -6.41 -7.10
C ALA A 57 8.83 -7.58 -7.88
N ALA A 58 8.15 -7.31 -8.99
CA ALA A 58 7.53 -8.33 -9.82
C ALA A 58 8.56 -9.20 -10.56
N ALA A 59 9.76 -8.65 -10.86
CA ALA A 59 10.83 -9.39 -11.51
C ALA A 59 11.44 -10.46 -10.61
N SER A 60 11.33 -10.29 -9.28
CA SER A 60 11.83 -11.26 -8.30
C SER A 60 10.75 -11.61 -7.28
N PRO A 61 9.57 -12.09 -7.74
CA PRO A 61 8.46 -12.35 -6.85
C PRO A 61 8.69 -13.58 -6.01
N HIS A 62 8.12 -13.57 -4.82
CA HIS A 62 8.05 -14.76 -3.98
C HIS A 62 6.75 -15.50 -4.25
N LYS A 63 6.82 -16.84 -4.27
CA LYS A 63 5.63 -17.66 -4.46
C LYS A 63 4.84 -17.76 -3.18
N VAL A 64 3.52 -17.66 -3.31
CA VAL A 64 2.58 -17.85 -2.21
C VAL A 64 1.50 -18.83 -2.65
N ALA A 65 0.93 -19.58 -1.70
CA ALA A 65 -0.02 -20.63 -2.01
C ALA A 65 -1.31 -20.12 -2.65
N SER A 66 -1.72 -18.89 -2.33
CA SER A 66 -2.95 -18.29 -2.85
C SER A 66 -2.79 -16.78 -2.93
N ALA A 67 -2.20 -16.30 -4.04
CA ALA A 67 -1.94 -14.87 -4.21
C ALA A 67 -3.19 -14.08 -4.62
N ALA A 68 -4.13 -14.71 -5.35
CA ALA A 68 -5.19 -14.01 -6.06
C ALA A 68 -6.24 -13.34 -5.18
N HIS A 69 -6.51 -13.87 -3.99
CA HIS A 69 -7.62 -13.43 -3.13
C HIS A 69 -7.25 -13.26 -1.68
N GLN A 70 -6.01 -12.81 -1.42
CA GLN A 70 -5.58 -12.54 -0.05
C GLN A 70 -6.37 -11.35 0.50
N PRO A 71 -6.95 -11.47 1.72
CA PRO A 71 -7.63 -10.33 2.33
C PRO A 71 -6.64 -9.23 2.66
N ILE A 72 -7.13 -7.99 2.64
CA ILE A 72 -6.34 -6.84 3.09
C ILE A 72 -6.17 -6.93 4.60
N ALA A 73 -4.94 -6.83 5.07
CA ALA A 73 -4.64 -6.83 6.50
C ALA A 73 -4.47 -5.40 7.00
N VAL A 74 -5.17 -5.03 8.05
CA VAL A 74 -5.05 -3.71 8.69
C VAL A 74 -4.47 -3.94 10.09
N LYS A 75 -3.32 -3.32 10.36
CA LYS A 75 -2.63 -3.46 11.65
C LYS A 75 -2.50 -2.10 12.30
N TYR A 76 -3.04 -1.94 13.48
CA TYR A 76 -2.95 -0.69 14.23
C TYR A 76 -1.72 -0.69 15.12
N PHE A 77 -0.99 0.42 15.13
CA PHE A 77 0.14 0.58 16.03
C PHE A 77 -0.35 0.99 17.43
N ALA A 78 0.39 0.57 18.46
CA ALA A 78 0.18 1.08 19.79
C ALA A 78 0.49 2.59 19.81
N PRO A 79 -0.11 3.37 20.72
CA PRO A 79 0.17 4.80 20.82
C PRO A 79 1.67 5.06 20.88
N ASN A 80 2.17 6.02 20.09
CA ASN A 80 3.59 6.32 19.97
C ASN A 80 3.80 7.79 19.64
N ASP A 81 5.04 8.24 19.77
CA ASP A 81 5.40 9.66 19.53
C ASP A 81 5.72 9.96 18.07
N THR A 82 5.79 8.94 17.23
CA THR A 82 6.19 9.09 15.81
C THR A 82 5.01 9.34 14.88
N GLY A 83 3.79 9.30 15.39
CA GLY A 83 2.59 9.53 14.60
C GLY A 83 2.19 8.35 13.73
N LEU A 84 2.73 7.15 13.96
CA LEU A 84 2.31 5.95 13.25
C LEU A 84 0.97 5.49 13.80
N PHE A 85 -0.03 5.32 12.93
CA PHE A 85 -1.37 4.93 13.34
C PHE A 85 -1.73 3.52 12.89
N ALA A 86 -1.58 3.21 11.61
CA ALA A 86 -1.94 1.90 11.07
C ALA A 86 -1.13 1.58 9.82
N LEU A 87 -1.00 0.28 9.55
CA LEU A 87 -0.38 -0.25 8.33
C LEU A 87 -1.42 -1.08 7.61
N VAL A 88 -1.59 -0.86 6.30
CA VAL A 88 -2.51 -1.62 5.45
C VAL A 88 -1.67 -2.44 4.48
N GLU A 89 -1.74 -3.76 4.60
CA GLU A 89 -0.95 -4.68 3.78
C GLU A 89 -1.82 -5.35 2.73
N CYS A 90 -1.43 -5.20 1.45
CA CYS A 90 -2.16 -5.73 0.31
C CYS A 90 -1.26 -6.66 -0.49
N THR A 91 -1.66 -7.90 -0.66
CA THR A 91 -0.96 -8.84 -1.54
C THR A 91 -1.48 -8.67 -2.95
N VAL A 92 -0.59 -8.41 -3.90
CA VAL A 92 -0.93 -8.18 -5.31
C VAL A 92 -0.43 -9.35 -6.14
N ALA A 93 -1.35 -10.09 -6.77
CA ALA A 93 -0.98 -11.20 -7.64
C ALA A 93 -0.31 -10.68 -8.91
N VAL A 94 0.88 -11.22 -9.23
CA VAL A 94 1.64 -10.83 -10.42
C VAL A 94 1.88 -11.99 -11.37
N GLY A 95 1.37 -13.19 -11.03
CA GLY A 95 1.48 -14.38 -11.85
C GLY A 95 0.98 -15.59 -11.06
N GLU A 96 1.04 -16.77 -11.62
CA GLU A 96 0.59 -17.99 -10.94
C GLU A 96 1.40 -18.23 -9.67
N GLY A 97 0.74 -18.13 -8.51
CA GLY A 97 1.36 -18.39 -7.22
C GLY A 97 2.42 -17.37 -6.83
N ALA A 98 2.50 -16.23 -7.51
CA ALA A 98 3.49 -15.20 -7.22
C ALA A 98 2.80 -13.89 -6.84
N ALA A 99 3.39 -13.15 -5.92
CA ALA A 99 2.79 -11.92 -5.41
C ALA A 99 3.84 -10.87 -5.03
N VAL A 100 3.37 -9.63 -5.05
CA VAL A 100 4.10 -8.45 -4.57
C VAL A 100 3.33 -7.89 -3.38
N LEU A 101 4.02 -7.36 -2.39
CA LEU A 101 3.41 -6.73 -1.22
C LEU A 101 3.32 -5.23 -1.44
N LEU A 102 2.11 -4.69 -1.38
CA LEU A 102 1.83 -3.25 -1.41
C LEU A 102 1.44 -2.84 0.01
N GLU A 103 2.18 -1.91 0.57
CA GLU A 103 1.92 -1.42 1.93
C GLU A 103 1.53 0.05 1.91
N LEU A 104 0.44 0.37 2.60
CA LEU A 104 0.00 1.74 2.84
C LEU A 104 0.21 2.05 4.32
N ILE A 105 0.69 3.25 4.62
CA ILE A 105 0.90 3.71 5.99
C ILE A 105 -0.06 4.84 6.31
N VAL A 106 -0.69 4.76 7.48
CA VAL A 106 -1.51 5.85 8.02
C VAL A 106 -0.74 6.53 9.12
N THR A 107 -0.50 7.82 8.95
CA THR A 107 0.28 8.63 9.90
C THR A 107 -0.49 9.89 10.27
N GLY A 108 -0.12 10.48 11.39
CA GLY A 108 -0.68 11.73 11.86
C GLY A 108 -1.13 11.65 13.32
N LYS A 109 -1.30 12.81 13.93
CA LYS A 109 -1.75 12.93 15.32
C LYS A 109 -3.15 13.53 15.36
N GLY A 110 -3.97 13.06 16.33
CA GLY A 110 -5.33 13.55 16.48
C GLY A 110 -6.17 13.28 15.25
N GLU A 111 -6.86 14.31 14.74
CA GLU A 111 -7.75 14.18 13.59
C GLU A 111 -7.06 14.38 12.24
N GLY A 112 -5.80 14.79 12.25
CA GLY A 112 -5.05 15.08 11.02
C GLY A 112 -4.28 13.90 10.48
N LYS A 113 -4.97 12.82 10.11
CA LYS A 113 -4.32 11.61 9.59
C LYS A 113 -4.27 11.59 8.06
N HIS A 114 -3.22 10.95 7.54
CA HIS A 114 -3.00 10.77 6.11
C HIS A 114 -2.67 9.31 5.81
N ILE A 115 -3.08 8.84 4.64
CA ILE A 115 -2.72 7.52 4.14
C ILE A 115 -1.86 7.70 2.88
N THR A 116 -0.75 6.96 2.80
CA THR A 116 0.24 7.09 1.73
C THR A 116 0.77 5.69 1.38
N VAL A 117 1.15 5.47 0.13
CA VAL A 117 1.86 4.24 -0.24
C VAL A 117 3.23 4.28 0.44
N GLU A 118 3.50 3.29 1.30
CA GLU A 118 4.75 3.20 2.06
C GLU A 118 5.82 2.44 1.29
N ASP A 119 5.47 1.27 0.74
CA ASP A 119 6.44 0.39 0.11
C ASP A 119 5.77 -0.55 -0.87
N ILE A 120 6.52 -0.95 -1.89
CA ILE A 120 6.16 -1.99 -2.85
C ILE A 120 7.36 -2.93 -2.92
N SER A 121 7.19 -4.17 -2.47
CA SER A 121 8.29 -5.11 -2.32
C SER A 121 7.86 -6.54 -2.66
N GLY A 122 8.82 -7.45 -2.78
CA GLY A 122 8.52 -8.88 -2.89
C GLY A 122 7.94 -9.38 -1.57
N VAL A 123 7.02 -10.32 -1.67
CA VAL A 123 6.44 -10.96 -0.47
C VAL A 123 7.51 -11.82 0.17
N ALA A 124 7.69 -11.71 1.49
CA ALA A 124 8.63 -12.54 2.24
C ALA A 124 8.20 -14.01 2.18
N ALA A 125 9.16 -14.87 1.87
CA ALA A 125 8.93 -16.32 1.78
C ALA A 125 8.64 -16.93 3.15
#